data_a337544ba699790e38f69f884a3f7feb
#
_entry.id   a337544ba699790e38f69f884a3f7feb
#
_cell.length_a   1.000
_cell.length_b   1.000
_cell.length_c   1.000
_cell.angle_alpha   90.00
_cell.angle_beta   90.00
_cell.angle_gamma   90.00
#
_symmetry.space_group_name_H-M   'P 1'
#
loop_
_entity.id
_entity.type
_entity.pdbx_description
1 polymer ?
#
loop_
_entity_poly.entity_id
_entity_poly.type
_entity_poly.pdbx_seq_one_letter_code
_entity_poly.pdbx_strand_id
1 'polypeptide(L)'
;MRSARFVFIGFLGLLLTSCALIREPGGRYYADDGPPSGSGPDPASVPNPVPRAEKPSAIGNAPYTALGTRYYPVATAKGYQVRGLASWYGKMFHGRHTSSGEVYDMYAMTAAHRTLPLPTYVKVKVLDTGQEIIVRVNDRGPFIGGRIIDLSFMAAKKLGIVARGTAKVEVTAITPADSGGLRSTSPVNRIFLQAGSFRLIGNAETLQRRLVAAGLRRTQVVEARINKTLYYRYIY
;
A
#
# COMPACT_ATOMS: atom_id res chain seq x y z
N MET A 1 -59.42 -68.24 7.66
CA MET A 1 -58.19 -67.77 8.26
C MET A 1 -57.40 -67.16 7.09
N ARG A 2 -57.32 -65.81 6.99
CA ARG A 2 -56.68 -65.08 5.91
C ARG A 2 -55.40 -64.38 6.46
N SER A 3 -54.24 -64.80 6.03
CA SER A 3 -52.97 -64.19 6.43
C SER A 3 -52.75 -62.88 5.65
N ALA A 4 -52.64 -61.76 6.36
CA ALA A 4 -52.26 -60.48 5.82
C ALA A 4 -50.71 -60.44 5.71
N ARG A 5 -50.17 -60.26 4.53
CA ARG A 5 -48.75 -59.99 4.25
C ARG A 5 -48.55 -58.47 4.27
N PHE A 6 -47.81 -57.99 5.27
CA PHE A 6 -47.35 -56.60 5.27
C PHE A 6 -46.10 -56.48 4.39
N VAL A 7 -46.22 -55.66 3.35
CA VAL A 7 -45.09 -55.25 2.50
C VAL A 7 -44.48 -54.00 3.13
N PHE A 8 -43.24 -54.11 3.62
CA PHE A 8 -42.45 -52.97 4.08
C PHE A 8 -41.76 -52.33 2.85
N ILE A 9 -42.23 -51.15 2.44
CA ILE A 9 -41.55 -50.34 1.45
C ILE A 9 -40.53 -49.48 2.20
N GLY A 10 -39.26 -49.87 2.08
CA GLY A 10 -38.13 -49.08 2.61
C GLY A 10 -37.92 -47.84 1.74
N PHE A 11 -38.18 -46.67 2.34
CA PHE A 11 -37.87 -45.38 1.75
C PHE A 11 -36.36 -45.07 1.92
N LEU A 12 -35.56 -45.35 0.91
CA LEU A 12 -34.16 -45.00 0.91
C LEU A 12 -34.00 -43.50 0.64
N GLY A 13 -33.91 -42.70 1.67
CA GLY A 13 -33.71 -41.25 1.62
C GLY A 13 -32.28 -40.94 1.14
N LEU A 14 -32.16 -40.51 -0.11
CA LEU A 14 -30.92 -40.01 -0.68
C LEU A 14 -30.60 -38.64 -0.06
N LEU A 15 -29.72 -38.61 0.95
CA LEU A 15 -29.15 -37.39 1.51
C LEU A 15 -28.18 -36.81 0.51
N LEU A 16 -28.66 -35.90 -0.34
CA LEU A 16 -27.80 -34.99 -1.12
C LEU A 16 -27.15 -34.01 -0.16
N THR A 17 -25.95 -34.31 0.31
CA THR A 17 -25.08 -33.33 0.96
C THR A 17 -24.65 -32.31 -0.09
N SER A 18 -25.43 -31.24 -0.20
CA SER A 18 -25.03 -30.03 -0.90
C SER A 18 -23.83 -29.43 -0.16
N CYS A 19 -22.62 -29.64 -0.67
CA CYS A 19 -21.47 -28.84 -0.31
C CYS A 19 -21.74 -27.42 -0.79
N ALA A 20 -22.44 -26.64 0.00
CA ALA A 20 -22.45 -25.21 -0.14
C ALA A 20 -21.00 -24.76 0.12
N LEU A 21 -20.26 -24.50 -0.96
CA LEU A 21 -19.01 -23.73 -0.91
C LEU A 21 -19.37 -22.40 -0.24
N ILE A 22 -19.13 -22.30 1.06
CA ILE A 22 -19.13 -21.04 1.78
C ILE A 22 -17.98 -20.23 1.16
N ARG A 23 -18.35 -19.44 0.15
CA ARG A 23 -17.48 -18.44 -0.41
C ARG A 23 -17.29 -17.40 0.67
N GLU A 24 -16.16 -17.44 1.38
CA GLU A 24 -15.77 -16.35 2.27
C GLU A 24 -15.98 -15.04 1.54
N PRO A 25 -16.67 -14.04 2.12
CA PRO A 25 -16.80 -12.74 1.50
C PRO A 25 -15.42 -12.13 1.46
N GLY A 26 -14.76 -12.22 0.30
CA GLY A 26 -13.52 -11.52 0.01
C GLY A 26 -13.67 -10.08 0.46
N GLY A 27 -12.66 -9.56 1.16
CA GLY A 27 -12.69 -8.29 1.87
C GLY A 27 -13.47 -7.21 1.11
N ARG A 28 -14.45 -6.61 1.80
CA ARG A 28 -15.33 -5.60 1.22
C ARG A 28 -14.50 -4.39 0.79
N TYR A 29 -14.20 -4.34 -0.47
CA TYR A 29 -14.01 -3.08 -1.17
C TYR A 29 -15.30 -2.27 -1.07
N TYR A 30 -15.28 -0.97 -1.37
CA TYR A 30 -16.52 -0.23 -1.59
C TYR A 30 -17.47 -1.11 -2.39
N ALA A 31 -18.74 -1.20 -1.99
CA ALA A 31 -19.68 -2.23 -2.43
C ALA A 31 -19.79 -2.41 -3.97
N ASP A 32 -19.35 -1.40 -4.75
CA ASP A 32 -19.42 -1.36 -6.20
C ASP A 32 -18.06 -1.41 -6.91
N ASP A 33 -16.92 -1.53 -6.17
CA ASP A 33 -15.62 -1.65 -6.78
C ASP A 33 -15.32 -3.10 -7.21
N GLY A 34 -14.37 -3.26 -8.12
CA GLY A 34 -13.99 -4.58 -8.59
C GLY A 34 -13.29 -4.57 -9.95
N PRO A 35 -13.13 -5.76 -10.54
CA PRO A 35 -12.55 -5.89 -11.87
C PRO A 35 -13.46 -5.29 -12.94
N PRO A 36 -12.93 -5.00 -14.15
CA PRO A 36 -13.73 -4.57 -15.30
C PRO A 36 -14.73 -5.64 -15.72
N SER A 37 -15.75 -5.24 -16.45
CA SER A 37 -16.74 -6.17 -17.04
C SER A 37 -16.15 -7.07 -18.13
N GLY A 38 -14.97 -6.76 -18.65
CA GLY A 38 -14.23 -7.54 -19.65
C GLY A 38 -12.85 -7.95 -19.15
N SER A 39 -12.12 -8.72 -19.96
CA SER A 39 -10.77 -9.23 -19.61
C SER A 39 -9.72 -8.14 -19.48
N GLY A 40 -9.96 -6.96 -20.08
CA GLY A 40 -8.96 -5.90 -20.18
C GLY A 40 -7.71 -6.32 -20.97
N PRO A 41 -6.67 -5.48 -21.04
CA PRO A 41 -5.40 -5.80 -21.67
C PRO A 41 -4.74 -7.04 -21.05
N ASP A 42 -3.95 -7.76 -21.88
CA ASP A 42 -3.07 -8.81 -21.35
C ASP A 42 -2.02 -8.19 -20.41
N PRO A 43 -1.87 -8.69 -19.19
CA PRO A 43 -0.83 -8.20 -18.26
C PRO A 43 0.58 -8.25 -18.84
N ALA A 44 0.88 -9.22 -19.71
CA ALA A 44 2.19 -9.32 -20.35
C ALA A 44 2.47 -8.14 -21.30
N SER A 45 1.45 -7.57 -21.93
CA SER A 45 1.57 -6.45 -22.86
C SER A 45 1.75 -5.09 -22.16
N VAL A 46 1.49 -4.97 -20.86
CA VAL A 46 1.61 -3.72 -20.12
C VAL A 46 2.99 -3.67 -19.42
N PRO A 47 3.95 -2.85 -19.86
CA PRO A 47 5.28 -2.81 -19.26
C PRO A 47 5.25 -2.18 -17.86
N ASN A 48 6.23 -2.51 -17.04
CA ASN A 48 6.50 -1.73 -15.84
C ASN A 48 6.92 -0.31 -16.23
N PRO A 49 6.53 0.72 -15.47
CA PRO A 49 7.00 2.07 -15.72
C PRO A 49 8.52 2.15 -15.49
N VAL A 50 9.20 2.94 -16.33
CA VAL A 50 10.62 3.23 -16.15
C VAL A 50 10.74 4.38 -15.14
N PRO A 51 11.40 4.17 -13.99
CA PRO A 51 11.60 5.21 -13.00
C PRO A 51 12.38 6.40 -13.59
N ARG A 52 11.85 7.60 -13.39
CA ARG A 52 12.46 8.85 -13.86
C ARG A 52 12.24 9.96 -12.84
N ALA A 53 13.05 11.01 -12.90
CA ALA A 53 12.82 12.20 -12.11
C ALA A 53 11.58 12.93 -12.63
N GLU A 54 10.63 13.19 -11.73
CA GLU A 54 9.40 13.92 -12.04
C GLU A 54 9.22 15.08 -11.08
N LYS A 55 8.53 16.13 -11.56
CA LYS A 55 8.14 17.25 -10.70
C LYS A 55 7.15 16.76 -9.64
N PRO A 56 7.37 17.08 -8.35
CA PRO A 56 6.41 16.75 -7.31
C PRO A 56 5.02 17.33 -7.60
N SER A 57 3.97 16.57 -7.28
CA SER A 57 2.60 17.04 -7.40
C SER A 57 2.39 18.30 -6.55
N ALA A 58 1.80 19.32 -7.12
CA ALA A 58 1.53 20.58 -6.43
C ALA A 58 0.44 20.42 -5.35
N ILE A 59 -0.51 19.52 -5.56
CA ILE A 59 -1.68 19.34 -4.68
C ILE A 59 -1.57 18.08 -3.82
N GLY A 60 -1.04 16.98 -4.35
CA GLY A 60 -1.04 15.69 -3.68
C GLY A 60 -0.06 15.57 -2.50
N ASN A 61 0.88 16.52 -2.32
CA ASN A 61 1.92 16.45 -1.29
C ASN A 61 1.67 17.35 -0.07
N ALA A 62 0.54 18.05 -0.01
CA ALA A 62 0.12 18.77 1.18
C ALA A 62 -0.43 17.80 2.27
N PRO A 63 -0.37 18.17 3.56
CA PRO A 63 -1.09 17.44 4.60
C PRO A 63 -2.60 17.43 4.30
N TYR A 64 -3.23 16.26 4.49
CA TYR A 64 -4.63 16.07 4.17
C TYR A 64 -5.35 15.24 5.24
N THR A 65 -6.68 15.25 5.24
CA THR A 65 -7.50 14.47 6.16
C THR A 65 -8.36 13.50 5.36
N ALA A 66 -8.37 12.23 5.76
CA ALA A 66 -9.25 11.22 5.20
C ALA A 66 -9.84 10.35 6.32
N LEU A 67 -11.13 10.07 6.27
CA LEU A 67 -11.87 9.30 7.29
C LEU A 67 -11.56 9.75 8.73
N GLY A 68 -11.50 11.06 8.98
CA GLY A 68 -11.21 11.65 10.28
C GLY A 68 -9.74 11.61 10.71
N THR A 69 -8.87 10.93 9.99
CA THR A 69 -7.43 10.84 10.29
C THR A 69 -6.63 11.81 9.43
N ARG A 70 -5.73 12.56 10.06
CA ARG A 70 -4.83 13.51 9.37
C ARG A 70 -3.52 12.82 8.99
N TYR A 71 -3.15 12.94 7.72
CA TYR A 71 -1.94 12.36 7.14
C TYR A 71 -0.95 13.46 6.73
N TYR A 72 0.33 13.17 6.91
CA TYR A 72 1.43 14.06 6.57
C TYR A 72 2.34 13.35 5.56
N PRO A 73 2.28 13.71 4.26
CA PRO A 73 3.21 13.19 3.29
C PRO A 73 4.66 13.51 3.70
N VAL A 74 5.55 12.51 3.52
CA VAL A 74 6.98 12.70 3.81
C VAL A 74 7.65 13.50 2.71
N ALA A 75 8.72 14.19 3.03
CA ALA A 75 9.43 15.05 2.07
C ALA A 75 10.24 14.25 1.03
N THR A 76 10.63 13.02 1.34
CA THR A 76 11.44 12.17 0.47
C THR A 76 11.06 10.70 0.65
N ALA A 77 11.14 9.95 -0.45
CA ALA A 77 10.97 8.50 -0.45
C ALA A 77 12.30 7.74 -0.27
N LYS A 78 13.43 8.44 -0.19
CA LYS A 78 14.77 7.81 -0.10
C LYS A 78 14.86 6.85 1.07
N GLY A 79 15.27 5.60 0.77
CA GLY A 79 15.41 4.56 1.79
C GLY A 79 14.08 3.97 2.30
N TYR A 80 12.94 4.31 1.68
CA TYR A 80 11.67 3.71 2.07
C TYR A 80 11.64 2.23 1.67
N GLN A 81 11.51 1.36 2.66
CA GLN A 81 11.32 -0.07 2.49
C GLN A 81 10.46 -0.57 3.65
N VAL A 82 9.25 -1.04 3.35
CA VAL A 82 8.27 -1.47 4.36
C VAL A 82 7.58 -2.74 3.90
N ARG A 83 7.35 -3.66 4.84
CA ARG A 83 6.52 -4.85 4.65
C ARG A 83 5.14 -4.65 5.24
N GLY A 84 4.12 -5.12 4.53
CA GLY A 84 2.75 -5.00 4.99
C GLY A 84 1.76 -5.62 4.01
N LEU A 85 0.49 -5.29 4.19
CA LEU A 85 -0.58 -5.81 3.36
C LEU A 85 -0.84 -4.84 2.19
N ALA A 86 -0.87 -5.38 0.96
CA ALA A 86 -1.36 -4.68 -0.22
C ALA A 86 -2.79 -5.11 -0.53
N SER A 87 -3.55 -4.22 -1.15
CA SER A 87 -4.77 -4.54 -1.88
C SER A 87 -4.80 -3.84 -3.23
N TRP A 88 -5.96 -3.74 -3.86
CA TRP A 88 -6.11 -3.07 -5.15
C TRP A 88 -7.48 -2.38 -5.24
N TYR A 89 -7.60 -1.42 -6.16
CA TYR A 89 -8.80 -0.68 -6.49
C TYR A 89 -9.03 -0.72 -8.01
N GLY A 90 -10.29 -0.65 -8.44
CA GLY A 90 -10.67 -1.02 -9.79
C GLY A 90 -11.64 -0.07 -10.47
N LYS A 91 -12.70 -0.65 -11.04
CA LYS A 91 -13.62 0.02 -11.98
C LYS A 91 -14.33 1.24 -11.39
N MET A 92 -14.62 1.25 -10.09
CA MET A 92 -15.36 2.36 -9.47
C MET A 92 -14.57 3.68 -9.51
N PHE A 93 -13.24 3.59 -9.49
CA PHE A 93 -12.35 4.75 -9.51
C PHE A 93 -11.85 5.09 -10.92
N HIS A 94 -11.99 4.19 -11.88
CA HIS A 94 -11.54 4.41 -13.27
C HIS A 94 -12.15 5.67 -13.89
N GLY A 95 -11.30 6.51 -14.46
CA GLY A 95 -11.70 7.80 -15.03
C GLY A 95 -11.86 8.95 -14.02
N ARG A 96 -11.74 8.69 -12.71
CA ARG A 96 -11.76 9.74 -11.68
C ARG A 96 -10.37 10.34 -11.47
N HIS A 97 -10.31 11.56 -10.94
CA HIS A 97 -9.04 12.19 -10.61
C HIS A 97 -8.43 11.58 -9.35
N THR A 98 -7.14 11.28 -9.44
CA THR A 98 -6.30 10.88 -8.31
C THR A 98 -5.93 12.10 -7.45
N SER A 99 -5.34 11.85 -6.29
CA SER A 99 -4.83 12.92 -5.41
C SER A 99 -3.67 13.72 -6.01
N SER A 100 -3.00 13.22 -7.05
CA SER A 100 -2.03 14.01 -7.82
C SER A 100 -2.66 14.90 -8.89
N GLY A 101 -3.96 14.75 -9.17
CA GLY A 101 -4.70 15.44 -10.21
C GLY A 101 -4.75 14.71 -11.55
N GLU A 102 -4.08 13.57 -11.68
CA GLU A 102 -4.12 12.73 -12.86
C GLU A 102 -5.44 11.93 -12.95
N VAL A 103 -5.85 11.54 -14.14
CA VAL A 103 -6.98 10.62 -14.29
C VAL A 103 -6.53 9.20 -13.96
N TYR A 104 -7.24 8.53 -13.05
CA TYR A 104 -6.96 7.14 -12.71
C TYR A 104 -7.31 6.21 -13.86
N ASP A 105 -6.32 5.49 -14.34
CA ASP A 105 -6.48 4.37 -15.26
C ASP A 105 -6.20 3.05 -14.55
N MET A 106 -7.24 2.21 -14.38
CA MET A 106 -7.11 0.92 -13.72
C MET A 106 -6.19 -0.06 -14.47
N TYR A 107 -5.90 0.21 -15.75
CA TYR A 107 -5.00 -0.60 -16.59
C TYR A 107 -3.55 -0.10 -16.58
N ALA A 108 -3.28 1.05 -16.01
CA ALA A 108 -1.94 1.57 -15.84
C ALA A 108 -1.23 0.92 -14.63
N MET A 109 0.10 0.90 -14.65
CA MET A 109 0.92 0.38 -13.55
C MET A 109 1.11 1.45 -12.47
N THR A 110 0.03 1.73 -11.71
CA THR A 110 -0.01 2.77 -10.66
C THR A 110 -0.43 2.21 -9.31
N ALA A 111 -0.30 3.04 -8.27
CA ALA A 111 -0.72 2.70 -6.92
C ALA A 111 -1.07 3.95 -6.09
N ALA A 112 -1.79 3.71 -4.98
CA ALA A 112 -2.06 4.68 -3.93
C ALA A 112 -1.25 4.38 -2.66
N HIS A 113 -0.69 5.43 -2.06
CA HIS A 113 0.05 5.35 -0.80
C HIS A 113 -0.24 6.56 0.09
N ARG A 114 -0.35 6.32 1.41
CA ARG A 114 -0.76 7.38 2.36
C ARG A 114 0.21 8.54 2.45
N THR A 115 1.51 8.27 2.45
CA THR A 115 2.49 9.29 2.86
C THR A 115 3.71 9.44 1.94
N LEU A 116 3.95 8.53 0.99
CA LEU A 116 5.02 8.73 0.01
C LEU A 116 4.79 10.00 -0.80
N PRO A 117 5.85 10.73 -1.21
CA PRO A 117 5.68 11.87 -2.11
C PRO A 117 5.02 11.42 -3.42
N LEU A 118 4.17 12.25 -4.00
CA LEU A 118 3.59 12.00 -5.31
C LEU A 118 4.30 12.86 -6.38
N PRO A 119 4.74 12.27 -7.49
CA PRO A 119 4.82 10.83 -7.72
C PRO A 119 6.07 10.19 -7.09
N THR A 120 5.98 8.89 -6.79
CA THR A 120 7.12 8.05 -6.39
C THR A 120 7.05 6.72 -7.12
N TYR A 121 8.16 6.22 -7.65
CA TYR A 121 8.24 4.86 -8.16
C TYR A 121 8.59 3.91 -7.02
N VAL A 122 7.88 2.79 -6.95
CA VAL A 122 8.13 1.74 -5.96
C VAL A 122 8.18 0.37 -6.63
N LYS A 123 9.09 -0.47 -6.13
CA LYS A 123 9.07 -1.90 -6.38
C LYS A 123 8.15 -2.53 -5.34
N VAL A 124 7.21 -3.34 -5.80
CA VAL A 124 6.30 -4.12 -4.95
C VAL A 124 6.60 -5.59 -5.19
N LYS A 125 7.01 -6.29 -4.14
CA LYS A 125 7.34 -7.72 -4.16
C LYS A 125 6.35 -8.47 -3.28
N VAL A 126 5.66 -9.46 -3.82
CA VAL A 126 4.82 -10.40 -3.05
C VAL A 126 5.71 -11.35 -2.29
N LEU A 127 5.55 -11.42 -0.98
CA LEU A 127 6.47 -12.19 -0.12
C LEU A 127 6.32 -13.71 -0.30
N ASP A 128 5.10 -14.17 -0.57
CA ASP A 128 4.80 -15.60 -0.70
C ASP A 128 5.28 -16.19 -2.04
N THR A 129 5.19 -15.41 -3.13
CA THR A 129 5.50 -15.90 -4.50
C THR A 129 6.83 -15.40 -5.02
N GLY A 130 7.38 -14.35 -4.42
CA GLY A 130 8.57 -13.67 -4.92
C GLY A 130 8.34 -12.80 -6.16
N GLN A 131 7.13 -12.80 -6.74
CA GLN A 131 6.81 -11.96 -7.89
C GLN A 131 6.96 -10.49 -7.54
N GLU A 132 7.53 -9.71 -8.46
CA GLU A 132 7.74 -8.28 -8.26
C GLU A 132 7.40 -7.46 -9.51
N ILE A 133 6.93 -6.24 -9.28
CA ILE A 133 6.61 -5.25 -10.30
C ILE A 133 7.12 -3.89 -9.87
N ILE A 134 7.18 -2.96 -10.82
CA ILE A 134 7.34 -1.54 -10.53
C ILE A 134 6.01 -0.85 -10.79
N VAL A 135 5.60 0.03 -9.88
CA VAL A 135 4.43 0.90 -10.03
C VAL A 135 4.78 2.34 -9.71
N ARG A 136 4.02 3.27 -10.28
CA ARG A 136 4.11 4.69 -10.00
C ARG A 136 3.02 5.08 -9.01
N VAL A 137 3.40 5.50 -7.80
CA VAL A 137 2.48 6.00 -6.78
C VAL A 137 2.05 7.41 -7.18
N ASN A 138 0.78 7.57 -7.50
CA ASN A 138 0.20 8.86 -7.93
C ASN A 138 -1.11 9.19 -7.20
N ASP A 139 -1.49 8.39 -6.19
CA ASP A 139 -2.73 8.59 -5.45
C ASP A 139 -2.55 8.40 -3.94
N ARG A 140 -3.59 8.78 -3.15
CA ARG A 140 -3.66 8.66 -1.70
C ARG A 140 -4.58 7.54 -1.26
N GLY A 141 -4.15 6.80 -0.27
CA GLY A 141 -4.75 5.60 0.31
C GLY A 141 -3.66 4.59 0.64
N PRO A 142 -4.03 3.42 1.18
CA PRO A 142 -5.33 2.99 1.69
C PRO A 142 -5.72 3.64 3.01
N PHE A 143 -7.02 3.83 3.25
CA PHE A 143 -7.51 4.44 4.49
C PHE A 143 -8.21 3.42 5.41
N ILE A 144 -8.34 2.17 4.99
CA ILE A 144 -9.05 1.11 5.71
C ILE A 144 -8.11 -0.08 5.93
N GLY A 145 -8.12 -0.64 7.14
CA GLY A 145 -7.69 -2.00 7.43
C GLY A 145 -6.19 -2.30 7.32
N GLY A 146 -5.28 -1.57 7.96
CA GLY A 146 -3.88 -2.00 8.16
C GLY A 146 -3.03 -2.19 6.89
N ARG A 147 -3.57 -1.87 5.72
CA ARG A 147 -2.87 -1.95 4.42
C ARG A 147 -1.86 -0.83 4.28
N ILE A 148 -0.79 -1.07 3.51
CA ILE A 148 0.27 -0.07 3.26
C ILE A 148 0.19 0.52 1.85
N ILE A 149 -0.36 -0.19 0.89
CA ILE A 149 -0.45 0.22 -0.51
C ILE A 149 -1.71 -0.37 -1.15
N ASP A 150 -2.38 0.39 -2.01
CA ASP A 150 -3.42 -0.11 -2.90
C ASP A 150 -2.94 -0.01 -4.35
N LEU A 151 -2.95 -1.14 -5.05
CA LEU A 151 -2.47 -1.27 -6.42
C LEU A 151 -3.60 -0.99 -7.41
N SER A 152 -3.28 -0.54 -8.61
CA SER A 152 -4.22 -0.58 -9.72
C SER A 152 -4.63 -2.03 -10.03
N PHE A 153 -5.76 -2.21 -10.69
CA PHE A 153 -6.21 -3.53 -11.14
C PHE A 153 -5.14 -4.26 -11.96
N MET A 154 -4.48 -3.57 -12.91
CA MET A 154 -3.43 -4.17 -13.74
C MET A 154 -2.21 -4.57 -12.92
N ALA A 155 -1.77 -3.74 -12.01
CA ALA A 155 -0.67 -4.07 -11.11
C ALA A 155 -0.98 -5.30 -10.25
N ALA A 156 -2.20 -5.37 -9.70
CA ALA A 156 -2.68 -6.52 -8.95
C ALA A 156 -2.80 -7.79 -9.82
N LYS A 157 -3.25 -7.64 -11.06
CA LYS A 157 -3.36 -8.74 -12.04
C LYS A 157 -1.99 -9.33 -12.37
N LYS A 158 -0.97 -8.47 -12.58
CA LYS A 158 0.42 -8.91 -12.81
C LYS A 158 1.03 -9.65 -11.62
N LEU A 159 0.68 -9.27 -10.40
CA LEU A 159 1.12 -9.95 -9.18
C LEU A 159 0.27 -11.18 -8.80
N GLY A 160 -0.78 -11.50 -9.58
CA GLY A 160 -1.67 -12.63 -9.31
C GLY A 160 -2.50 -12.50 -8.03
N ILE A 161 -2.74 -11.27 -7.55
CA ILE A 161 -3.44 -11.04 -6.26
C ILE A 161 -4.91 -10.65 -6.41
N VAL A 162 -5.41 -10.45 -7.64
CA VAL A 162 -6.79 -10.00 -7.88
C VAL A 162 -7.82 -10.90 -7.20
N ALA A 163 -7.72 -12.21 -7.38
CA ALA A 163 -8.68 -13.17 -6.82
C ALA A 163 -8.65 -13.23 -5.29
N ARG A 164 -7.46 -13.05 -4.69
CA ARG A 164 -7.27 -13.03 -3.22
C ARG A 164 -7.62 -11.69 -2.58
N GLY A 165 -7.73 -10.64 -3.38
CA GLY A 165 -7.98 -9.27 -2.92
C GLY A 165 -6.83 -8.60 -2.20
N THR A 166 -6.00 -9.35 -1.48
CA THR A 166 -4.87 -8.85 -0.69
C THR A 166 -3.66 -9.78 -0.76
N ALA A 167 -2.46 -9.25 -0.49
CA ALA A 167 -1.24 -10.03 -0.34
C ALA A 167 -0.24 -9.36 0.61
N LYS A 168 0.60 -10.15 1.26
CA LYS A 168 1.77 -9.64 2.00
C LYS A 168 2.83 -9.22 0.99
N VAL A 169 3.26 -7.97 1.08
CA VAL A 169 4.24 -7.39 0.15
C VAL A 169 5.38 -6.70 0.89
N GLU A 170 6.49 -6.54 0.19
CA GLU A 170 7.53 -5.57 0.49
C GLU A 170 7.47 -4.45 -0.54
N VAL A 171 7.38 -3.22 -0.08
CA VAL A 171 7.36 -2.00 -0.90
C VAL A 171 8.67 -1.26 -0.70
N THR A 172 9.44 -1.09 -1.78
CA THR A 172 10.72 -0.39 -1.77
C THR A 172 10.67 0.78 -2.74
N ALA A 173 10.93 1.99 -2.29
CA ALA A 173 11.00 3.14 -3.17
C ALA A 173 12.24 3.09 -4.06
N ILE A 174 12.06 3.47 -5.33
CA ILE A 174 13.12 3.60 -6.33
C ILE A 174 13.40 5.08 -6.54
N THR A 175 14.62 5.52 -6.28
CA THR A 175 15.03 6.87 -6.66
C THR A 175 15.62 6.86 -8.08
N PRO A 176 15.43 7.93 -8.88
CA PRO A 176 15.96 7.97 -10.25
C PRO A 176 17.48 7.79 -10.33
N ALA A 177 18.21 8.12 -9.28
CA ALA A 177 19.64 7.86 -9.18
C ALA A 177 19.97 6.35 -9.08
N ASP A 178 19.01 5.52 -8.64
CA ASP A 178 19.20 4.07 -8.52
C ASP A 178 18.96 3.34 -9.86
N SER A 179 18.33 4.01 -10.85
CA SER A 179 18.01 3.43 -12.17
C SER A 179 19.16 3.53 -13.20
N GLY A 180 20.24 4.21 -12.87
CA GLY A 180 21.42 4.42 -13.72
C GLY A 180 22.64 3.61 -13.32
N GLY A 181 22.57 2.27 -13.35
CA GLY A 181 23.74 1.42 -13.18
C GLY A 181 23.68 0.45 -12.00
N LEU A 182 23.69 -0.82 -12.34
CA LEU A 182 23.93 -1.95 -11.46
C LEU A 182 25.25 -1.80 -10.66
N ARG A 183 25.21 -1.14 -9.53
CA ARG A 183 26.13 -1.38 -8.42
C ARG A 183 25.45 -0.91 -7.12
N SER A 184 24.78 -1.85 -6.47
CA SER A 184 24.36 -1.73 -5.08
C SER A 184 25.61 -1.82 -4.19
N THR A 185 26.08 -0.66 -3.74
CA THR A 185 26.69 -0.60 -2.41
C THR A 185 25.68 0.14 -1.56
N SER A 186 24.85 -0.62 -0.86
CA SER A 186 23.88 -0.08 0.08
C SER A 186 24.58 0.77 1.12
N PRO A 187 24.29 2.10 1.23
CA PRO A 187 24.55 2.76 2.48
C PRO A 187 23.63 2.12 3.51
N VAL A 188 24.19 1.73 4.62
CA VAL A 188 23.48 1.19 5.79
C VAL A 188 22.20 1.99 6.00
N ASN A 189 21.04 1.36 5.84
CA ASN A 189 19.74 1.95 6.14
C ASN A 189 19.73 2.27 7.65
N ARG A 190 20.08 3.51 8.00
CA ARG A 190 19.88 3.98 9.36
C ARG A 190 18.40 4.27 9.52
N ILE A 191 17.71 3.42 10.23
CA ILE A 191 16.35 3.67 10.70
C ILE A 191 16.50 4.66 11.85
N PHE A 192 15.86 5.81 11.71
CA PHE A 192 15.80 6.81 12.78
C PHE A 192 14.40 6.80 13.38
N LEU A 193 14.33 6.73 14.69
CA LEU A 193 13.10 6.94 15.44
C LEU A 193 12.99 8.44 15.77
N GLN A 194 12.00 9.13 15.20
CA GLN A 194 11.73 10.51 15.57
C GLN A 194 10.92 10.55 16.87
N ALA A 195 11.55 10.99 17.96
CA ALA A 195 10.89 11.10 19.26
C ALA A 195 10.13 12.42 19.48
N GLY A 196 10.37 13.44 18.64
CA GLY A 196 9.67 14.71 18.74
C GLY A 196 10.01 15.68 17.61
N SER A 197 9.17 16.73 17.47
CA SER A 197 9.39 17.85 16.54
C SER A 197 8.94 19.14 17.23
N PHE A 198 9.82 20.13 17.30
CA PHE A 198 9.62 21.34 18.11
C PHE A 198 9.90 22.59 17.27
N ARG A 199 9.20 23.67 17.57
CA ARG A 199 9.48 25.00 16.99
C ARG A 199 10.62 25.74 17.70
N LEU A 200 10.81 25.43 18.97
CA LEU A 200 11.87 26.02 19.80
C LEU A 200 12.95 24.98 20.07
N ILE A 201 14.21 25.33 19.80
CA ILE A 201 15.35 24.44 19.98
C ILE A 201 15.46 23.94 21.43
N GLY A 202 15.20 24.80 22.42
CA GLY A 202 15.29 24.44 23.84
C GLY A 202 14.35 23.29 24.24
N ASN A 203 13.21 23.13 23.58
CA ASN A 203 12.30 22.02 23.83
C ASN A 203 12.87 20.71 23.26
N ALA A 204 13.51 20.76 22.09
CA ALA A 204 14.18 19.60 21.49
C ALA A 204 15.38 19.16 22.36
N GLU A 205 16.18 20.10 22.84
CA GLU A 205 17.31 19.83 23.72
C GLU A 205 16.88 19.31 25.11
N THR A 206 15.75 19.80 25.62
CA THR A 206 15.19 19.30 26.89
C THR A 206 14.73 17.85 26.75
N LEU A 207 14.07 17.48 25.63
CA LEU A 207 13.76 16.09 25.35
C LEU A 207 15.03 15.26 25.19
N GLN A 208 16.04 15.76 24.49
CA GLN A 208 17.33 15.09 24.32
C GLN A 208 17.97 14.76 25.69
N ARG A 209 18.08 15.72 26.57
CA ARG A 209 18.65 15.50 27.95
C ARG A 209 17.89 14.41 28.70
N ARG A 210 16.55 14.39 28.63
CA ARG A 210 15.73 13.37 29.30
C ARG A 210 15.97 11.97 28.73
N LEU A 211 16.04 11.85 27.41
CA LEU A 211 16.24 10.57 26.76
C LEU A 211 17.65 10.03 26.88
N VAL A 212 18.67 10.93 26.89
CA VAL A 212 20.05 10.56 27.20
C VAL A 212 20.17 10.08 28.64
N ALA A 213 19.51 10.74 29.58
CA ALA A 213 19.46 10.31 31.01
C ALA A 213 18.75 8.95 31.17
N ALA A 214 17.79 8.62 30.28
CA ALA A 214 17.13 7.32 30.20
C ALA A 214 17.94 6.23 29.46
N GLY A 215 19.20 6.51 29.07
CA GLY A 215 20.11 5.55 28.46
C GLY A 215 20.16 5.57 26.93
N LEU A 216 19.37 6.41 26.25
CA LEU A 216 19.35 6.55 24.79
C LEU A 216 20.45 7.50 24.32
N ARG A 217 21.69 7.01 24.18
CA ARG A 217 22.88 7.86 23.93
C ARG A 217 23.13 8.23 22.47
N ARG A 218 22.54 7.53 21.50
CA ARG A 218 22.74 7.79 20.05
C ARG A 218 21.63 8.68 19.49
N THR A 219 21.58 9.91 19.96
CA THR A 219 20.51 10.84 19.66
C THR A 219 21.06 12.14 19.12
N GLN A 220 20.33 12.75 18.20
CA GLN A 220 20.69 14.08 17.68
C GLN A 220 19.44 14.94 17.43
N VAL A 221 19.62 16.24 17.56
CA VAL A 221 18.64 17.23 17.13
C VAL A 221 19.02 17.66 15.72
N VAL A 222 18.08 17.53 14.77
CA VAL A 222 18.29 17.97 13.38
C VAL A 222 17.29 19.07 13.03
N GLU A 223 17.76 20.06 12.31
CA GLU A 223 16.92 21.12 11.77
C GLU A 223 16.18 20.61 10.53
N ALA A 224 14.88 20.91 10.44
CA ALA A 224 14.06 20.63 9.27
C ALA A 224 13.18 21.83 8.94
N ARG A 225 13.20 22.30 7.71
CA ARG A 225 12.27 23.35 7.25
C ARG A 225 11.08 22.73 6.57
N ILE A 226 9.88 23.04 7.09
CA ILE A 226 8.61 22.61 6.52
C ILE A 226 7.79 23.86 6.26
N ASN A 227 7.37 24.09 5.01
CA ASN A 227 6.60 25.28 4.61
C ASN A 227 7.21 26.60 5.12
N LYS A 228 8.51 26.79 4.90
CA LYS A 228 9.31 27.94 5.37
C LYS A 228 9.43 28.06 6.92
N THR A 229 8.81 27.20 7.69
CA THR A 229 8.91 27.17 9.16
C THR A 229 10.02 26.21 9.57
N LEU A 230 10.92 26.67 10.46
CA LEU A 230 12.00 25.88 11.02
C LEU A 230 11.45 25.01 12.16
N TYR A 231 11.81 23.72 12.14
CA TYR A 231 11.54 22.76 13.20
C TYR A 231 12.83 22.09 13.64
N TYR A 232 12.92 21.80 14.91
CA TYR A 232 13.97 21.00 15.51
C TYR A 232 13.42 19.61 15.78
N ARG A 233 13.92 18.62 15.05
CA ARG A 233 13.49 17.21 15.16
C ARG A 233 14.51 16.46 15.99
N TYR A 234 14.01 15.77 17.00
CA TYR A 234 14.79 14.86 17.78
C TYR A 234 14.72 13.45 17.15
N ILE A 235 15.87 12.89 16.78
CA ILE A 235 15.99 11.57 16.14
C ILE A 235 16.98 10.69 16.91
N TYR A 236 16.65 9.39 16.95
CA TYR A 236 17.42 8.32 17.59
C TYR A 236 17.84 7.27 16.57
#